data_5c6f717049a98a01c0542a73d4ca894f
#
_entry.id   5c6f717049a98a01c0542a73d4ca894f
#
_cell.length_a   1.000
_cell.length_b   1.000
_cell.length_c   1.000
_cell.angle_alpha   90.00
_cell.angle_beta   90.00
_cell.angle_gamma   90.00
#
_symmetry.space_group_name_H-M   'P 1'
#
loop_
_entity.id
_entity.type
_entity.pdbx_description
1 polymer ?
#
loop_
_entity_poly.entity_id
_entity_poly.type
_entity_poly.pdbx_seq_one_letter_code
_entity_poly.pdbx_strand_id
1 'polypeptide(L)'
;MLLVKNGRVLDPQSGLDKVCDILMDGSKIVKIAESISEDVEQEVIDATGLVVAPGLVDVHVHFREPGQTHKEDIHTGALSAAAGGFTSVVMMANTNPTISNVETLKEVLDSAKKEAIHIYSVATITDHFDGQNLTDFPALLEAGAVAFSDDGIPLTNAGVVRKAMKLAKEQGCLISLHEEDPDLNGVLGLNEQVAEKHFHVCGATGVAEYSMIARDVMIAYETGARVHIQHLSKAESVKVVEFVQGLGANVTAEVAPQHFSRTEDLLLTKGANAKMNPPLRLESDCLAVIDGLKSGVISVIATDHAPHHADEKNVEDLTQAPSGMTGLETSLSLGLTHLVEEGHLTLVQLLEKMTINPAKLYGLDAGYLAENGPADLVIFDPNANRLVTADFASKSANSPFVGDSLKGQVLYTIANGQIVFGK
;
A
#
# COMPACT_ATOMS: atom_id res chain seq x y z
N MET A 1 -20.45 -20.34 -11.74
CA MET A 1 -19.38 -19.82 -12.63
C MET A 1 -19.64 -18.34 -12.91
N LEU A 2 -18.59 -17.55 -13.04
CA LEU A 2 -18.65 -16.13 -13.42
C LEU A 2 -17.86 -15.93 -14.72
N LEU A 3 -18.45 -15.27 -15.69
CA LEU A 3 -17.87 -15.00 -17.00
C LEU A 3 -17.73 -13.49 -17.21
N VAL A 4 -16.51 -12.99 -17.38
CA VAL A 4 -16.24 -11.60 -17.78
C VAL A 4 -15.98 -11.61 -19.29
N LYS A 5 -16.70 -10.77 -20.05
CA LYS A 5 -16.65 -10.74 -21.52
C LYS A 5 -16.19 -9.39 -22.05
N ASN A 6 -15.56 -9.44 -23.21
CA ASN A 6 -15.25 -8.28 -24.08
C ASN A 6 -14.31 -7.24 -23.42
N GLY A 7 -13.69 -7.53 -22.27
CA GLY A 7 -12.81 -6.60 -21.59
C GLY A 7 -11.42 -6.54 -22.21
N ARG A 8 -10.77 -5.35 -22.16
CA ARG A 8 -9.32 -5.25 -22.41
C ARG A 8 -8.58 -5.85 -21.23
N VAL A 9 -8.13 -7.08 -21.37
CA VAL A 9 -7.40 -7.81 -20.34
C VAL A 9 -5.93 -7.38 -20.34
N LEU A 10 -5.48 -6.83 -19.22
CA LEU A 10 -4.09 -6.43 -18.98
C LEU A 10 -3.51 -7.26 -17.86
N ASP A 11 -2.46 -8.03 -18.14
CA ASP A 11 -1.70 -8.74 -17.12
C ASP A 11 -0.21 -8.41 -17.24
N PRO A 12 0.34 -7.62 -16.31
CA PRO A 12 1.75 -7.24 -16.35
C PRO A 12 2.70 -8.44 -16.26
N GLN A 13 2.30 -9.52 -15.58
CA GLN A 13 3.18 -10.69 -15.41
C GLN A 13 3.42 -11.43 -16.71
N SER A 14 2.38 -11.68 -17.49
CA SER A 14 2.46 -12.40 -18.78
C SER A 14 2.69 -11.48 -19.98
N GLY A 15 2.53 -10.16 -19.79
CA GLY A 15 2.52 -9.18 -20.87
C GLY A 15 1.25 -9.22 -21.74
N LEU A 16 0.17 -9.81 -21.23
CA LEU A 16 -1.12 -9.86 -21.94
C LEU A 16 -1.73 -8.45 -22.01
N ASP A 17 -2.07 -8.00 -23.21
CA ASP A 17 -2.81 -6.76 -23.49
C ASP A 17 -3.68 -6.97 -24.73
N LYS A 18 -4.87 -7.51 -24.52
CA LYS A 18 -5.83 -7.72 -25.61
C LYS A 18 -7.26 -7.88 -25.10
N VAL A 19 -8.24 -7.70 -25.98
CA VAL A 19 -9.64 -8.00 -25.67
C VAL A 19 -9.82 -9.52 -25.56
N CYS A 20 -10.30 -9.99 -24.41
CA CYS A 20 -10.51 -11.39 -24.08
C CYS A 20 -11.68 -11.57 -23.13
N ASP A 21 -12.16 -12.82 -23.06
CA ASP A 21 -13.10 -13.29 -22.05
C ASP A 21 -12.34 -14.09 -20.99
N ILE A 22 -12.80 -14.00 -19.74
CA ILE A 22 -12.27 -14.75 -18.59
C ILE A 22 -13.41 -15.51 -17.92
N LEU A 23 -13.28 -16.83 -17.86
CA LEU A 23 -14.20 -17.72 -17.15
C LEU A 23 -13.60 -18.13 -15.79
N MET A 24 -14.38 -17.98 -14.75
CA MET A 24 -14.02 -18.37 -13.38
C MET A 24 -15.00 -19.40 -12.84
N ASP A 25 -14.47 -20.38 -12.08
CA ASP A 25 -15.26 -21.33 -11.32
C ASP A 25 -14.69 -21.45 -9.90
N GLY A 26 -15.51 -21.10 -8.90
CA GLY A 26 -15.02 -20.90 -7.55
C GLY A 26 -13.84 -19.91 -7.53
N SER A 27 -12.81 -20.22 -6.77
CA SER A 27 -11.65 -19.34 -6.58
C SER A 27 -10.59 -19.41 -7.70
N LYS A 28 -10.90 -20.03 -8.87
CA LYS A 28 -9.92 -20.23 -9.94
C LYS A 28 -10.39 -19.69 -11.27
N ILE A 29 -9.44 -19.12 -12.02
CA ILE A 29 -9.61 -18.83 -13.44
C ILE A 29 -9.54 -20.16 -14.19
N VAL A 30 -10.63 -20.52 -14.89
CA VAL A 30 -10.72 -21.77 -15.66
C VAL A 30 -10.20 -21.59 -17.07
N LYS A 31 -10.50 -20.41 -17.69
CA LYS A 31 -10.14 -20.14 -19.07
C LYS A 31 -9.98 -18.66 -19.36
N ILE A 32 -8.98 -18.34 -20.17
CA ILE A 32 -8.78 -17.02 -20.79
C ILE A 32 -8.74 -17.24 -22.31
N ALA A 33 -9.67 -16.65 -23.05
CA ALA A 33 -9.75 -16.83 -24.50
C ALA A 33 -10.35 -15.60 -25.19
N GLU A 34 -10.13 -15.44 -26.50
CA GLU A 34 -10.69 -14.34 -27.29
C GLU A 34 -12.23 -14.30 -27.27
N SER A 35 -12.86 -15.49 -27.16
CA SER A 35 -14.30 -15.60 -26.98
C SER A 35 -14.64 -16.89 -26.26
N ILE A 36 -15.54 -16.80 -25.29
CA ILE A 36 -16.11 -17.92 -24.53
C ILE A 36 -17.62 -17.87 -24.71
N SER A 37 -18.22 -19.04 -25.12
CA SER A 37 -19.67 -19.15 -25.25
C SER A 37 -20.34 -19.06 -23.87
N GLU A 38 -21.45 -18.35 -23.81
CA GLU A 38 -22.28 -18.26 -22.60
C GLU A 38 -23.03 -19.58 -22.38
N ASP A 39 -23.14 -19.97 -21.11
CA ASP A 39 -24.00 -21.07 -20.66
C ASP A 39 -25.08 -20.48 -19.73
N VAL A 40 -26.23 -21.16 -19.64
CA VAL A 40 -27.41 -20.69 -18.90
C VAL A 40 -27.17 -20.58 -17.39
N GLU A 41 -26.16 -21.28 -16.87
CA GLU A 41 -25.79 -21.30 -15.45
C GLU A 41 -24.69 -20.27 -15.08
N GLN A 42 -24.28 -19.41 -16.01
CA GLN A 42 -23.20 -18.44 -15.78
C GLN A 42 -23.79 -17.06 -15.46
N GLU A 43 -23.22 -16.42 -14.44
CA GLU A 43 -23.33 -14.97 -14.25
C GLU A 43 -22.37 -14.29 -15.23
N VAL A 44 -22.83 -13.28 -15.97
CA VAL A 44 -22.05 -12.63 -17.03
C VAL A 44 -21.88 -11.15 -16.72
N ILE A 45 -20.62 -10.68 -16.77
CA ILE A 45 -20.27 -9.26 -16.74
C ILE A 45 -19.78 -8.86 -18.13
N ASP A 46 -20.47 -7.93 -18.79
CA ASP A 46 -19.98 -7.31 -20.02
C ASP A 46 -19.00 -6.17 -19.69
N ALA A 47 -17.74 -6.39 -19.94
CA ALA A 47 -16.65 -5.44 -19.73
C ALA A 47 -16.26 -4.68 -21.02
N THR A 48 -17.17 -4.54 -21.98
CA THR A 48 -16.93 -3.80 -23.23
C THR A 48 -16.46 -2.37 -22.93
N GLY A 49 -15.28 -1.99 -23.42
CA GLY A 49 -14.67 -0.67 -23.21
C GLY A 49 -13.97 -0.51 -21.87
N LEU A 50 -13.99 -1.51 -21.02
CA LEU A 50 -13.37 -1.51 -19.69
C LEU A 50 -12.02 -2.26 -19.72
N VAL A 51 -11.21 -1.96 -18.72
CA VAL A 51 -9.98 -2.71 -18.41
C VAL A 51 -10.30 -3.78 -17.39
N VAL A 52 -9.80 -4.98 -17.63
CA VAL A 52 -9.81 -6.12 -16.71
C VAL A 52 -8.37 -6.43 -16.35
N ALA A 53 -8.01 -6.32 -15.11
CA ALA A 53 -6.65 -6.54 -14.60
C ALA A 53 -6.66 -7.50 -13.41
N PRO A 54 -5.49 -8.05 -13.02
CA PRO A 54 -5.39 -8.72 -11.72
C PRO A 54 -5.91 -7.84 -10.61
N GLY A 55 -6.53 -8.41 -9.60
CA GLY A 55 -6.90 -7.68 -8.40
C GLY A 55 -5.70 -6.95 -7.81
N LEU A 56 -5.89 -5.71 -7.40
CA LEU A 56 -4.82 -4.90 -6.84
C LEU A 56 -4.34 -5.48 -5.51
N VAL A 57 -3.07 -5.26 -5.21
CA VAL A 57 -2.38 -5.75 -4.01
C VAL A 57 -1.79 -4.56 -3.27
N ASP A 58 -2.18 -4.35 -2.01
CA ASP A 58 -1.64 -3.31 -1.14
C ASP A 58 -0.86 -3.93 0.01
N VAL A 59 0.39 -3.56 0.15
CA VAL A 59 1.28 -4.15 1.15
C VAL A 59 1.50 -3.25 2.38
N HIS A 60 0.69 -2.16 2.50
CA HIS A 60 0.81 -1.21 3.59
C HIS A 60 -0.55 -0.59 3.94
N VAL A 61 -1.28 -1.24 4.87
CA VAL A 61 -2.58 -0.74 5.37
C VAL A 61 -2.70 -0.86 6.89
N HIS A 62 -3.50 0.05 7.50
CA HIS A 62 -3.76 0.09 8.93
C HIS A 62 -5.25 -0.15 9.21
N PHE A 63 -5.67 -1.38 9.41
CA PHE A 63 -7.06 -1.71 9.72
C PHE A 63 -7.42 -1.56 11.19
N ARG A 64 -6.49 -1.06 12.01
CA ARG A 64 -6.73 -0.61 13.38
C ARG A 64 -7.27 -1.65 14.37
N GLU A 65 -7.49 -2.88 13.95
CA GLU A 65 -7.93 -3.99 14.79
C GLU A 65 -6.77 -4.95 15.05
N PRO A 66 -6.55 -5.31 16.31
CA PRO A 66 -7.33 -5.02 17.51
C PRO A 66 -7.13 -3.62 18.09
N GLY A 67 -8.11 -3.18 18.91
CA GLY A 67 -7.99 -2.13 19.92
C GLY A 67 -8.31 -0.70 19.47
N GLN A 68 -8.35 -0.40 18.16
CA GLN A 68 -8.68 0.94 17.64
C GLN A 68 -9.85 0.92 16.66
N THR A 69 -10.79 0.03 16.85
CA THR A 69 -11.91 -0.24 15.93
C THR A 69 -12.90 0.92 15.76
N HIS A 70 -12.77 1.98 16.55
CA HIS A 70 -13.50 3.22 16.35
C HIS A 70 -13.03 4.00 15.10
N LYS A 71 -11.78 3.79 14.66
CA LYS A 71 -11.19 4.39 13.46
C LYS A 71 -11.45 3.56 12.21
N GLU A 72 -11.19 2.26 12.31
CA GLU A 72 -11.35 1.25 11.28
C GLU A 72 -11.35 -0.13 11.94
N ASP A 73 -11.97 -1.11 11.31
CA ASP A 73 -11.84 -2.52 11.65
C ASP A 73 -11.54 -3.35 10.40
N ILE A 74 -11.24 -4.63 10.58
CA ILE A 74 -10.88 -5.52 9.47
C ILE A 74 -12.01 -5.58 8.44
N HIS A 75 -13.27 -5.56 8.88
CA HIS A 75 -14.43 -5.62 7.98
C HIS A 75 -14.56 -4.36 7.12
N THR A 76 -14.57 -3.18 7.73
CA THR A 76 -14.72 -1.93 6.97
C THR A 76 -13.48 -1.60 6.14
N GLY A 77 -12.29 -1.99 6.60
CA GLY A 77 -11.07 -1.95 5.80
C GLY A 77 -11.14 -2.87 4.57
N ALA A 78 -11.69 -4.08 4.72
CA ALA A 78 -11.90 -4.99 3.60
C ALA A 78 -12.90 -4.43 2.57
N LEU A 79 -13.98 -3.77 3.02
CA LEU A 79 -14.93 -3.10 2.13
C LEU A 79 -14.27 -1.95 1.37
N SER A 80 -13.44 -1.13 2.05
CA SER A 80 -12.68 -0.04 1.43
C SER A 80 -11.68 -0.57 0.39
N ALA A 81 -10.98 -1.65 0.71
CA ALA A 81 -10.08 -2.32 -0.22
C ALA A 81 -10.83 -2.80 -1.47
N ALA A 82 -11.94 -3.50 -1.30
CA ALA A 82 -12.78 -3.96 -2.40
C ALA A 82 -13.28 -2.79 -3.26
N ALA A 83 -13.74 -1.68 -2.66
CA ALA A 83 -14.16 -0.49 -3.38
C ALA A 83 -13.03 0.19 -4.16
N GLY A 84 -11.78 0.05 -3.69
CA GLY A 84 -10.57 0.52 -4.36
C GLY A 84 -10.01 -0.40 -5.45
N GLY A 85 -10.56 -1.61 -5.62
CA GLY A 85 -10.08 -2.61 -6.59
C GLY A 85 -9.06 -3.60 -6.01
N PHE A 86 -8.80 -3.55 -4.71
CA PHE A 86 -7.84 -4.43 -4.04
C PHE A 86 -8.49 -5.75 -3.65
N THR A 87 -7.85 -6.84 -4.02
CA THR A 87 -8.25 -8.21 -3.64
C THR A 87 -7.33 -8.80 -2.58
N SER A 88 -6.16 -8.19 -2.37
CA SER A 88 -5.18 -8.62 -1.37
C SER A 88 -4.59 -7.42 -0.65
N VAL A 89 -4.51 -7.48 0.67
CA VAL A 89 -3.88 -6.43 1.49
C VAL A 89 -3.01 -7.02 2.59
N VAL A 90 -1.97 -6.28 3.02
CA VAL A 90 -1.09 -6.64 4.14
C VAL A 90 -1.23 -5.58 5.24
N MET A 91 -1.73 -6.01 6.40
CA MET A 91 -1.90 -5.15 7.57
C MET A 91 -0.59 -4.93 8.30
N MET A 92 -0.35 -3.67 8.74
CA MET A 92 0.72 -3.32 9.66
C MET A 92 0.40 -3.74 11.11
N ALA A 93 1.46 -3.95 11.91
CA ALA A 93 1.37 -4.53 13.24
C ALA A 93 1.13 -3.51 14.37
N ASN A 94 0.97 -2.22 14.06
CA ASN A 94 0.80 -1.12 15.03
C ASN A 94 -0.63 -1.00 15.59
N THR A 95 -1.15 -2.11 16.06
CA THR A 95 -2.47 -2.25 16.72
C THR A 95 -2.35 -2.17 18.26
N ASN A 96 -3.44 -2.36 18.99
CA ASN A 96 -3.43 -2.40 20.45
C ASN A 96 -4.27 -3.59 20.98
N PRO A 97 -3.64 -4.69 21.45
CA PRO A 97 -2.20 -4.91 21.52
C PRO A 97 -1.55 -4.95 20.13
N THR A 98 -0.22 -4.75 20.10
CA THR A 98 0.59 -4.90 18.89
C THR A 98 0.68 -6.35 18.47
N ILE A 99 0.85 -6.62 17.18
CA ILE A 99 0.97 -8.00 16.66
C ILE A 99 2.42 -8.49 16.87
N SER A 100 2.79 -8.70 18.14
CA SER A 100 4.15 -9.09 18.56
C SER A 100 4.25 -10.54 19.04
N ASN A 101 3.15 -11.26 19.07
CA ASN A 101 3.10 -12.65 19.52
C ASN A 101 2.11 -13.48 18.72
N VAL A 102 2.23 -14.80 18.82
CA VAL A 102 1.44 -15.77 18.05
C VAL A 102 -0.06 -15.68 18.37
N GLU A 103 -0.44 -15.40 19.60
CA GLU A 103 -1.84 -15.33 20.03
C GLU A 103 -2.55 -14.15 19.33
N THR A 104 -2.00 -12.95 19.43
CA THR A 104 -2.55 -11.75 18.76
C THR A 104 -2.57 -11.90 17.23
N LEU A 105 -1.50 -12.45 16.64
CA LEU A 105 -1.46 -12.69 15.19
C LEU A 105 -2.58 -13.65 14.75
N LYS A 106 -2.81 -14.74 15.47
CA LYS A 106 -3.88 -15.70 15.14
C LYS A 106 -5.26 -15.07 15.26
N GLU A 107 -5.53 -14.27 16.29
CA GLU A 107 -6.80 -13.54 16.44
C GLU A 107 -7.07 -12.63 15.22
N VAL A 108 -6.07 -11.89 14.78
CA VAL A 108 -6.16 -11.04 13.58
C VAL A 108 -6.43 -11.86 12.33
N LEU A 109 -5.65 -12.93 12.10
CA LEU A 109 -5.81 -13.79 10.92
C LEU A 109 -7.15 -14.54 10.92
N ASP A 110 -7.68 -14.93 12.09
CA ASP A 110 -8.98 -15.58 12.19
C ASP A 110 -10.15 -14.61 11.96
N SER A 111 -9.98 -13.30 12.24
CA SER A 111 -10.91 -12.25 11.80
C SER A 111 -10.79 -12.02 10.29
N ALA A 112 -9.59 -11.91 9.77
CA ALA A 112 -9.30 -11.70 8.36
C ALA A 112 -9.88 -12.79 7.44
N LYS A 113 -9.87 -14.05 7.87
CA LYS A 113 -10.45 -15.19 7.11
C LYS A 113 -11.96 -15.11 6.88
N LYS A 114 -12.66 -14.24 7.58
CA LYS A 114 -14.12 -14.07 7.43
C LYS A 114 -14.47 -13.09 6.33
N GLU A 115 -13.49 -12.33 5.86
CA GLU A 115 -13.66 -11.30 4.85
C GLU A 115 -13.61 -11.87 3.42
N ALA A 116 -14.17 -11.12 2.50
CA ALA A 116 -14.31 -11.54 1.11
C ALA A 116 -13.02 -11.40 0.28
N ILE A 117 -12.07 -10.59 0.75
CA ILE A 117 -10.75 -10.38 0.13
C ILE A 117 -9.66 -11.11 0.94
N HIS A 118 -8.46 -11.19 0.37
CA HIS A 118 -7.31 -11.78 1.06
C HIS A 118 -6.64 -10.74 1.96
N ILE A 119 -6.59 -11.00 3.26
CA ILE A 119 -5.97 -10.12 4.25
C ILE A 119 -4.84 -10.88 4.94
N TYR A 120 -3.63 -10.36 4.79
CA TYR A 120 -2.42 -10.84 5.42
C TYR A 120 -1.97 -9.87 6.51
N SER A 121 -1.03 -10.27 7.35
CA SER A 121 -0.48 -9.41 8.38
C SER A 121 1.03 -9.55 8.49
N VAL A 122 1.72 -8.45 8.71
CA VAL A 122 3.07 -8.48 9.27
C VAL A 122 3.00 -8.70 10.78
N ALA A 123 4.12 -9.10 11.39
CA ALA A 123 4.34 -9.04 12.82
C ALA A 123 5.37 -7.96 13.16
N THR A 124 5.47 -7.55 14.42
CA THR A 124 6.49 -6.58 14.84
C THR A 124 7.89 -7.18 14.79
N ILE A 125 8.89 -6.34 14.49
CA ILE A 125 10.31 -6.69 14.59
C ILE A 125 10.72 -6.80 16.05
N THR A 126 10.31 -5.82 16.87
CA THR A 126 10.63 -5.79 18.29
C THR A 126 9.39 -5.98 19.16
N ASP A 127 9.57 -6.54 20.35
CA ASP A 127 8.48 -6.83 21.28
C ASP A 127 7.79 -5.53 21.70
N HIS A 128 6.49 -5.43 21.40
CA HIS A 128 5.69 -4.22 21.70
C HIS A 128 6.33 -2.89 21.23
N PHE A 129 7.10 -2.92 20.13
CA PHE A 129 7.85 -1.76 19.62
C PHE A 129 8.87 -1.19 20.60
N ASP A 130 9.49 -2.03 21.45
CA ASP A 130 10.45 -1.59 22.45
C ASP A 130 11.80 -1.16 21.87
N GLY A 131 12.05 -1.44 20.58
CA GLY A 131 13.27 -1.11 19.87
C GLY A 131 14.52 -1.85 20.36
N GLN A 132 14.38 -2.91 21.16
CA GLN A 132 15.47 -3.60 21.83
C GLN A 132 15.43 -5.12 21.69
N ASN A 133 14.28 -5.72 21.99
CA ASN A 133 14.10 -7.16 22.04
C ASN A 133 13.39 -7.66 20.78
N LEU A 134 14.04 -8.53 20.00
CA LEU A 134 13.40 -9.10 18.81
C LEU A 134 12.28 -10.07 19.22
N THR A 135 11.21 -10.06 18.45
CA THR A 135 10.12 -11.05 18.54
C THR A 135 10.60 -12.44 18.08
N ASP A 136 9.82 -13.44 18.33
CA ASP A 136 10.09 -14.82 17.87
C ASP A 136 9.71 -14.99 16.38
N PHE A 137 10.60 -14.59 15.48
CA PHE A 137 10.37 -14.67 14.03
C PHE A 137 9.95 -16.07 13.57
N PRO A 138 10.65 -17.17 13.94
CA PRO A 138 10.22 -18.51 13.55
C PRO A 138 8.79 -18.83 13.94
N ALA A 139 8.41 -18.57 15.19
CA ALA A 139 7.05 -18.88 15.68
C ALA A 139 5.99 -18.01 15.00
N LEU A 140 6.29 -16.73 14.72
CA LEU A 140 5.37 -15.82 14.03
C LEU A 140 5.21 -16.18 12.55
N LEU A 141 6.29 -16.59 11.87
CA LEU A 141 6.21 -17.09 10.48
C LEU A 141 5.38 -18.38 10.40
N GLU A 142 5.59 -19.32 11.32
CA GLU A 142 4.78 -20.54 11.40
C GLU A 142 3.30 -20.24 11.67
N ALA A 143 3.02 -19.17 12.43
CA ALA A 143 1.66 -18.71 12.70
C ALA A 143 0.99 -17.98 11.54
N GLY A 144 1.77 -17.56 10.51
CA GLY A 144 1.25 -16.95 9.27
C GLY A 144 1.62 -15.48 9.04
N ALA A 145 2.59 -14.90 9.78
CA ALA A 145 3.14 -13.61 9.43
C ALA A 145 3.83 -13.66 8.06
N VAL A 146 3.58 -12.67 7.20
CA VAL A 146 4.17 -12.62 5.84
C VAL A 146 5.47 -11.81 5.78
N ALA A 147 5.69 -10.94 6.76
CA ALA A 147 6.89 -10.11 6.91
C ALA A 147 6.96 -9.54 8.34
N PHE A 148 7.97 -8.71 8.61
CA PHE A 148 8.14 -8.02 9.89
C PHE A 148 8.31 -6.52 9.70
N SER A 149 7.64 -5.72 10.56
CA SER A 149 7.69 -4.26 10.52
C SER A 149 7.37 -3.66 11.88
N ASP A 150 8.17 -2.67 12.29
CA ASP A 150 7.83 -1.76 13.39
C ASP A 150 7.31 -0.42 12.83
N ASP A 151 6.44 -0.51 11.82
CA ASP A 151 5.89 0.65 11.13
C ASP A 151 5.32 1.69 12.08
N GLY A 152 5.66 2.96 11.83
CA GLY A 152 5.29 4.11 12.65
C GLY A 152 6.18 4.32 13.89
N ILE A 153 7.04 3.34 14.26
CA ILE A 153 8.02 3.45 15.36
C ILE A 153 9.40 3.05 14.85
N PRO A 154 10.19 4.00 14.33
CA PRO A 154 11.47 3.70 13.69
C PRO A 154 12.49 3.05 14.65
N LEU A 155 13.25 2.09 14.15
CA LEU A 155 14.30 1.40 14.90
C LEU A 155 15.59 2.26 14.96
N THR A 156 15.79 3.02 16.03
CA THR A 156 16.94 3.92 16.17
C THR A 156 18.25 3.19 16.47
N ASN A 157 18.19 1.99 17.07
CA ASN A 157 19.40 1.23 17.43
C ASN A 157 19.90 0.38 16.25
N ALA A 158 20.96 0.82 15.59
CA ALA A 158 21.58 0.11 14.47
C ALA A 158 22.02 -1.33 14.80
N GLY A 159 22.38 -1.60 16.07
CA GLY A 159 22.75 -2.96 16.51
C GLY A 159 21.55 -3.91 16.55
N VAL A 160 20.35 -3.40 16.90
CA VAL A 160 19.10 -4.15 16.88
C VAL A 160 18.69 -4.40 15.42
N VAL A 161 18.71 -3.36 14.58
CA VAL A 161 18.42 -3.47 13.13
C VAL A 161 19.30 -4.55 12.48
N ARG A 162 20.60 -4.52 12.74
CA ARG A 162 21.52 -5.53 12.20
C ARG A 162 21.22 -6.95 12.68
N LYS A 163 20.83 -7.11 13.95
CA LYS A 163 20.40 -8.43 14.47
C LYS A 163 19.12 -8.91 13.82
N ALA A 164 18.12 -8.02 13.68
CA ALA A 164 16.85 -8.32 13.02
C ALA A 164 17.07 -8.74 11.55
N MET A 165 17.89 -7.98 10.80
CA MET A 165 18.20 -8.29 9.41
C MET A 165 18.96 -9.63 9.26
N LYS A 166 19.88 -9.98 10.16
CA LYS A 166 20.52 -11.29 10.15
C LYS A 166 19.54 -12.42 10.39
N LEU A 167 18.67 -12.26 11.39
CA LEU A 167 17.62 -13.24 11.69
C LEU A 167 16.65 -13.38 10.50
N ALA A 168 16.23 -12.28 9.91
CA ALA A 168 15.37 -12.30 8.72
C ALA A 168 16.05 -13.01 7.53
N LYS A 169 17.35 -12.80 7.33
CA LYS A 169 18.13 -13.53 6.31
C LYS A 169 18.16 -15.02 6.57
N GLU A 170 18.37 -15.44 7.82
CA GLU A 170 18.39 -16.84 8.23
C GLU A 170 17.01 -17.50 8.03
N GLN A 171 15.92 -16.77 8.32
CA GLN A 171 14.54 -17.25 8.16
C GLN A 171 14.01 -17.09 6.73
N GLY A 172 14.70 -16.37 5.84
CA GLY A 172 14.27 -16.12 4.47
C GLY A 172 13.08 -15.15 4.35
N CYS A 173 12.79 -14.36 5.41
CA CYS A 173 11.67 -13.42 5.45
C CYS A 173 12.06 -11.99 5.07
N LEU A 174 11.05 -11.14 4.87
CA LEU A 174 11.18 -9.73 4.55
C LEU A 174 11.11 -8.88 5.82
N ILE A 175 11.93 -7.82 5.89
CA ILE A 175 11.76 -6.70 6.83
C ILE A 175 11.29 -5.48 6.04
N SER A 176 10.23 -4.82 6.51
CA SER A 176 9.68 -3.59 5.95
C SER A 176 9.86 -2.46 6.98
N LEU A 177 10.46 -1.33 6.59
CA LEU A 177 10.94 -0.30 7.51
C LEU A 177 10.34 1.06 7.20
N HIS A 178 9.75 1.66 8.24
CA HIS A 178 9.43 3.08 8.32
C HIS A 178 10.67 3.84 8.79
N GLU A 179 11.12 4.81 8.01
CA GLU A 179 12.41 5.46 8.19
C GLU A 179 12.25 6.97 8.45
N GLU A 180 12.07 7.34 9.71
CA GLU A 180 12.05 8.74 10.16
C GLU A 180 12.77 8.85 11.51
N ASP A 181 14.04 9.28 11.51
CA ASP A 181 14.82 9.44 12.75
C ASP A 181 14.16 10.46 13.68
N PRO A 182 13.67 10.04 14.88
CA PRO A 182 12.95 10.91 15.77
C PRO A 182 13.79 12.04 16.36
N ASP A 183 15.12 11.85 16.45
CA ASP A 183 16.04 12.88 16.98
C ASP A 183 16.27 14.03 15.99
N LEU A 184 15.91 13.82 14.70
CA LEU A 184 16.04 14.80 13.63
C LEU A 184 14.70 15.42 13.21
N ASN A 185 13.59 14.97 13.79
CA ASN A 185 12.26 15.48 13.51
C ASN A 185 11.75 16.45 14.59
N GLY A 186 10.97 17.43 14.14
CA GLY A 186 10.11 18.24 15.00
C GLY A 186 8.69 17.66 15.04
N VAL A 187 7.69 18.48 14.71
CA VAL A 187 6.29 18.05 14.64
C VAL A 187 6.10 17.12 13.44
N LEU A 188 5.78 15.85 13.72
CA LEU A 188 5.54 14.85 12.69
C LEU A 188 4.36 15.22 11.79
N GLY A 189 4.44 14.82 10.51
CA GLY A 189 3.40 15.04 9.52
C GLY A 189 3.30 16.45 8.96
N LEU A 190 4.17 17.37 9.39
CA LEU A 190 4.34 18.70 8.82
C LEU A 190 5.75 18.83 8.25
N ASN A 191 5.89 19.01 6.94
CA ASN A 191 7.22 19.26 6.36
C ASN A 191 7.84 20.53 6.94
N GLU A 192 9.16 20.55 7.15
CA GLU A 192 9.87 21.62 7.85
C GLU A 192 9.55 23.03 7.32
N GLN A 193 9.42 23.19 6.00
CA GLN A 193 9.21 24.51 5.38
C GLN A 193 7.80 25.06 5.64
N VAL A 194 6.75 24.25 5.44
CA VAL A 194 5.38 24.68 5.74
C VAL A 194 5.17 24.85 7.24
N ALA A 195 5.81 23.99 8.07
CA ALA A 195 5.75 24.07 9.53
C ALA A 195 6.36 25.38 10.07
N GLU A 196 7.55 25.74 9.65
CA GLU A 196 8.20 26.98 10.05
C GLU A 196 7.45 28.21 9.57
N LYS A 197 7.08 28.24 8.27
CA LYS A 197 6.48 29.41 7.64
C LYS A 197 5.07 29.71 8.13
N HIS A 198 4.24 28.71 8.33
CA HIS A 198 2.81 28.88 8.58
C HIS A 198 2.35 28.51 9.99
N PHE A 199 3.08 27.61 10.67
CA PHE A 199 2.73 27.13 12.00
C PHE A 199 3.73 27.55 13.10
N HIS A 200 4.89 28.14 12.70
CA HIS A 200 5.95 28.62 13.59
C HIS A 200 6.50 27.54 14.52
N VAL A 201 6.59 26.31 14.03
CA VAL A 201 7.15 25.14 14.72
C VAL A 201 8.23 24.47 13.87
N CYS A 202 9.13 23.71 14.50
CA CYS A 202 10.01 22.81 13.77
C CYS A 202 9.19 21.67 13.20
N GLY A 203 9.28 21.41 11.89
CA GLY A 203 8.59 20.30 11.22
C GLY A 203 9.45 19.06 11.08
N ALA A 204 8.93 18.07 10.36
CA ALA A 204 9.64 16.85 10.00
C ALA A 204 10.62 17.12 8.87
N THR A 205 11.90 16.89 9.15
CA THR A 205 12.99 17.18 8.19
C THR A 205 13.16 16.07 7.16
N GLY A 206 13.70 16.41 5.99
CA GLY A 206 14.07 15.37 5.02
C GLY A 206 15.25 14.52 5.48
N VAL A 207 16.18 15.13 6.24
CA VAL A 207 17.36 14.40 6.74
C VAL A 207 16.98 13.26 7.69
N ALA A 208 15.89 13.37 8.43
CA ALA A 208 15.39 12.30 9.28
C ALA A 208 15.08 11.02 8.47
N GLU A 209 14.52 11.18 7.26
CA GLU A 209 14.22 10.05 6.37
C GLU A 209 15.49 9.52 5.71
N TYR A 210 16.17 10.31 4.89
CA TYR A 210 17.25 9.76 4.07
C TYR A 210 18.50 9.33 4.84
N SER A 211 18.78 9.90 6.02
CA SER A 211 19.93 9.45 6.83
C SER A 211 19.67 8.09 7.49
N MET A 212 18.43 7.85 7.93
CA MET A 212 18.04 6.58 8.51
C MET A 212 17.99 5.49 7.44
N ILE A 213 17.40 5.79 6.27
CA ILE A 213 17.47 4.90 5.09
C ILE A 213 18.91 4.57 4.77
N ALA A 214 19.82 5.57 4.67
CA ALA A 214 21.22 5.32 4.32
C ALA A 214 21.91 4.37 5.30
N ARG A 215 21.63 4.49 6.60
CA ARG A 215 22.13 3.54 7.61
C ARG A 215 21.63 2.12 7.35
N ASP A 216 20.32 1.97 7.16
CA ASP A 216 19.68 0.66 7.19
C ASP A 216 19.85 -0.11 5.87
N VAL A 217 19.88 0.59 4.73
CA VAL A 217 20.17 -0.08 3.46
C VAL A 217 21.64 -0.54 3.36
N MET A 218 22.58 0.14 4.05
CA MET A 218 23.97 -0.33 4.15
C MET A 218 24.10 -1.55 5.08
N ILE A 219 23.28 -1.64 6.13
CA ILE A 219 23.18 -2.83 6.97
C ILE A 219 22.53 -3.98 6.19
N ALA A 220 21.51 -3.70 5.38
CA ALA A 220 20.90 -4.68 4.48
C ALA A 220 21.93 -5.24 3.47
N TYR A 221 22.76 -4.37 2.89
CA TYR A 221 23.86 -4.79 1.99
C TYR A 221 24.85 -5.70 2.71
N GLU A 222 25.29 -5.37 3.92
CA GLU A 222 26.24 -6.17 4.72
C GLU A 222 25.65 -7.53 5.10
N THR A 223 24.40 -7.58 5.50
CA THR A 223 23.73 -8.81 6.00
C THR A 223 23.18 -9.68 4.86
N GLY A 224 22.93 -9.11 3.69
CA GLY A 224 22.24 -9.74 2.59
C GLY A 224 20.76 -10.03 2.88
N ALA A 225 20.16 -9.33 3.82
CA ALA A 225 18.73 -9.42 4.15
C ALA A 225 17.87 -8.85 3.02
N ARG A 226 16.61 -9.32 2.93
CA ARG A 226 15.56 -8.71 2.11
C ARG A 226 14.97 -7.57 2.91
N VAL A 227 15.05 -6.34 2.40
CA VAL A 227 14.55 -5.15 3.07
C VAL A 227 13.68 -4.36 2.11
N HIS A 228 12.56 -3.88 2.61
CA HIS A 228 11.65 -2.98 1.92
C HIS A 228 11.59 -1.65 2.68
N ILE A 229 11.79 -0.56 1.96
CA ILE A 229 11.69 0.79 2.52
C ILE A 229 10.30 1.33 2.21
N GLN A 230 9.55 1.67 3.25
CA GLN A 230 8.18 2.15 3.16
C GLN A 230 8.15 3.59 2.67
N HIS A 231 7.08 3.98 1.98
CA HIS A 231 6.61 5.32 1.62
C HIS A 231 7.71 6.39 1.43
N LEU A 232 8.64 6.20 0.49
CA LEU A 232 9.66 7.23 0.18
C LEU A 232 9.00 8.57 -0.14
N SER A 233 9.51 9.65 0.47
CA SER A 233 8.99 10.99 0.28
C SER A 233 10.02 12.00 -0.24
N LYS A 234 11.33 11.70 -0.18
CA LYS A 234 12.41 12.63 -0.49
C LYS A 234 13.24 12.22 -1.70
N ALA A 235 13.69 13.21 -2.47
CA ALA A 235 14.59 13.01 -3.61
C ALA A 235 15.91 12.34 -3.22
N GLU A 236 16.45 12.70 -2.05
CA GLU A 236 17.67 12.10 -1.53
C GLU A 236 17.48 10.64 -1.16
N SER A 237 16.31 10.28 -0.61
CA SER A 237 15.94 8.89 -0.28
C SER A 237 15.95 7.99 -1.52
N VAL A 238 15.37 8.47 -2.63
CA VAL A 238 15.39 7.75 -3.91
C VAL A 238 16.82 7.48 -4.37
N LYS A 239 17.72 8.49 -4.30
CA LYS A 239 19.12 8.32 -4.69
C LYS A 239 19.89 7.35 -3.80
N VAL A 240 19.61 7.34 -2.49
CA VAL A 240 20.21 6.39 -1.54
C VAL A 240 19.80 4.97 -1.86
N VAL A 241 18.52 4.73 -2.14
CA VAL A 241 18.02 3.41 -2.53
C VAL A 241 18.61 2.99 -3.87
N GLU A 242 18.64 3.86 -4.87
CA GLU A 242 19.27 3.61 -6.18
C GLU A 242 20.75 3.20 -6.03
N PHE A 243 21.49 3.95 -5.21
CA PHE A 243 22.91 3.65 -4.95
C PHE A 243 23.12 2.24 -4.38
N VAL A 244 22.35 1.87 -3.35
CA VAL A 244 22.55 0.57 -2.70
C VAL A 244 22.07 -0.60 -3.56
N GLN A 245 21.00 -0.40 -4.35
CA GLN A 245 20.57 -1.36 -5.38
C GLN A 245 21.66 -1.59 -6.42
N GLY A 246 22.34 -0.50 -6.83
CA GLY A 246 23.52 -0.56 -7.72
C GLY A 246 24.69 -1.35 -7.15
N LEU A 247 24.82 -1.47 -5.83
CA LEU A 247 25.79 -2.36 -5.15
C LEU A 247 25.32 -3.83 -5.12
N GLY A 248 24.10 -4.13 -5.54
CA GLY A 248 23.52 -5.47 -5.50
C GLY A 248 22.84 -5.85 -4.19
N ALA A 249 22.48 -4.88 -3.36
CA ALA A 249 21.69 -5.13 -2.16
C ALA A 249 20.25 -5.56 -2.51
N ASN A 250 19.68 -6.45 -1.71
CA ASN A 250 18.29 -6.90 -1.86
C ASN A 250 17.33 -5.91 -1.15
N VAL A 251 17.29 -4.70 -1.68
CA VAL A 251 16.49 -3.59 -1.17
C VAL A 251 15.46 -3.18 -2.21
N THR A 252 14.21 -3.05 -1.78
CA THR A 252 13.09 -2.53 -2.55
C THR A 252 12.50 -1.30 -1.85
N ALA A 253 11.69 -0.52 -2.56
CA ALA A 253 11.01 0.62 -1.97
C ALA A 253 9.60 0.79 -2.54
N GLU A 254 8.74 1.41 -1.73
CA GLU A 254 7.41 1.84 -2.12
C GLU A 254 7.25 3.35 -2.05
N VAL A 255 6.20 3.85 -2.67
CA VAL A 255 5.72 5.21 -2.54
C VAL A 255 4.21 5.21 -2.32
N ALA A 256 3.72 6.07 -1.43
CA ALA A 256 2.28 6.27 -1.29
C ALA A 256 1.77 7.26 -2.36
N PRO A 257 0.54 7.06 -2.87
CA PRO A 257 -0.04 7.91 -3.92
C PRO A 257 -0.03 9.40 -3.61
N GLN A 258 -0.10 9.76 -2.34
CA GLN A 258 -0.05 11.12 -1.83
C GLN A 258 1.27 11.80 -2.15
N HIS A 259 2.41 11.09 -2.04
CA HIS A 259 3.75 11.63 -2.22
C HIS A 259 4.12 11.93 -3.67
N PHE A 260 3.47 11.30 -4.65
CA PHE A 260 3.69 11.66 -6.06
C PHE A 260 2.61 12.60 -6.62
N SER A 261 1.51 12.83 -5.88
CA SER A 261 0.36 13.58 -6.39
C SER A 261 0.13 14.92 -5.71
N ARG A 262 0.71 15.17 -4.53
CA ARG A 262 0.47 16.38 -3.73
C ARG A 262 1.72 16.87 -3.04
N THR A 263 1.74 18.20 -2.81
CA THR A 263 2.81 18.89 -2.08
C THR A 263 2.36 19.33 -0.69
N GLU A 264 3.31 19.82 0.12
CA GLU A 264 3.08 20.33 1.47
C GLU A 264 2.00 21.42 1.56
N ASP A 265 1.80 22.21 0.48
CA ASP A 265 0.78 23.25 0.42
C ASP A 265 -0.65 22.74 0.61
N LEU A 266 -0.90 21.45 0.40
CA LEU A 266 -2.20 20.83 0.63
C LEU A 266 -2.67 20.96 2.08
N LEU A 267 -1.74 21.01 3.04
CA LEU A 267 -2.03 21.28 4.46
C LEU A 267 -2.77 22.59 4.68
N LEU A 268 -2.49 23.63 3.87
CA LEU A 268 -3.09 24.94 4.01
C LEU A 268 -4.57 24.99 3.60
N THR A 269 -5.01 24.02 2.82
CA THR A 269 -6.38 23.95 2.29
C THR A 269 -7.19 22.79 2.86
N LYS A 270 -6.56 21.67 3.17
CA LYS A 270 -7.20 20.44 3.67
C LYS A 270 -6.94 20.17 5.16
N GLY A 271 -6.08 20.98 5.80
CA GLY A 271 -5.79 20.88 7.23
C GLY A 271 -5.31 19.51 7.66
N ALA A 272 -5.85 19.02 8.77
CA ALA A 272 -5.44 17.75 9.36
C ALA A 272 -5.61 16.53 8.42
N ASN A 273 -6.51 16.58 7.44
CA ASN A 273 -6.68 15.50 6.47
C ASN A 273 -5.48 15.36 5.50
N ALA A 274 -4.63 16.40 5.38
CA ALA A 274 -3.41 16.35 4.58
C ALA A 274 -2.15 16.03 5.43
N LYS A 275 -2.32 15.76 6.72
CA LYS A 275 -1.21 15.44 7.64
C LYS A 275 -0.94 13.92 7.62
N MET A 276 0.29 13.52 7.26
CA MET A 276 0.75 12.12 7.23
C MET A 276 2.25 12.01 7.53
N ASN A 277 2.74 10.82 7.85
CA ASN A 277 4.15 10.51 8.06
C ASN A 277 4.64 9.46 7.02
N PRO A 278 5.73 9.75 6.29
CA PRO A 278 6.42 11.04 6.17
C PRO A 278 5.49 12.13 5.61
N PRO A 279 5.77 13.43 5.87
CA PRO A 279 4.87 14.48 5.38
C PRO A 279 4.92 14.62 3.86
N LEU A 280 3.88 15.25 3.30
CA LEU A 280 3.93 15.74 1.93
C LEU A 280 5.08 16.74 1.79
N ARG A 281 5.85 16.63 0.72
CA ARG A 281 7.08 17.38 0.49
C ARG A 281 6.89 18.43 -0.63
N LEU A 282 8.00 18.91 -1.18
CA LEU A 282 8.02 19.85 -2.28
C LEU A 282 7.73 19.18 -3.61
N GLU A 283 7.40 19.99 -4.62
CA GLU A 283 7.24 19.57 -6.02
C GLU A 283 8.47 18.80 -6.55
N SER A 284 9.68 19.27 -6.20
CA SER A 284 10.92 18.57 -6.58
C SER A 284 11.03 17.17 -6.02
N ASP A 285 10.46 16.92 -4.85
CA ASP A 285 10.43 15.60 -4.24
C ASP A 285 9.39 14.71 -4.91
N CYS A 286 8.20 15.27 -5.22
CA CYS A 286 7.16 14.56 -6.01
C CYS A 286 7.73 14.09 -7.36
N LEU A 287 8.42 14.95 -8.08
CA LEU A 287 9.06 14.61 -9.35
C LEU A 287 10.15 13.54 -9.19
N ALA A 288 10.92 13.59 -8.11
CA ALA A 288 11.97 12.61 -7.86
C ALA A 288 11.40 11.20 -7.55
N VAL A 289 10.31 11.10 -6.80
CA VAL A 289 9.66 9.80 -6.55
C VAL A 289 8.97 9.27 -7.81
N ILE A 290 8.43 10.14 -8.67
CA ILE A 290 7.93 9.77 -10.01
C ILE A 290 9.07 9.21 -10.88
N ASP A 291 10.23 9.86 -10.90
CA ASP A 291 11.40 9.34 -11.62
C ASP A 291 11.90 8.02 -11.03
N GLY A 292 11.83 7.84 -9.70
CA GLY A 292 12.08 6.57 -9.03
C GLY A 292 11.12 5.45 -9.47
N LEU A 293 9.84 5.77 -9.67
CA LEU A 293 8.85 4.84 -10.23
C LEU A 293 9.17 4.48 -11.70
N LYS A 294 9.56 5.47 -12.52
CA LYS A 294 9.92 5.27 -13.94
C LYS A 294 11.16 4.41 -14.11
N SER A 295 12.18 4.65 -13.30
CA SER A 295 13.45 3.90 -13.35
C SER A 295 13.36 2.51 -12.74
N GLY A 296 12.34 2.23 -11.91
CA GLY A 296 12.17 0.98 -11.18
C GLY A 296 12.90 0.93 -9.84
N VAL A 297 13.57 1.99 -9.42
CA VAL A 297 14.14 2.14 -8.06
C VAL A 297 13.03 1.98 -7.02
N ILE A 298 11.87 2.63 -7.28
CA ILE A 298 10.64 2.40 -6.54
C ILE A 298 9.80 1.40 -7.34
N SER A 299 9.59 0.22 -6.78
CA SER A 299 8.93 -0.89 -7.47
C SER A 299 7.50 -1.14 -7.06
N VAL A 300 7.02 -0.51 -5.97
CA VAL A 300 5.70 -0.73 -5.38
C VAL A 300 4.99 0.61 -5.17
N ILE A 301 3.69 0.65 -5.40
CA ILE A 301 2.77 1.68 -4.95
C ILE A 301 1.90 1.03 -3.88
N ALA A 302 1.99 1.51 -2.64
CA ALA A 302 1.20 1.08 -1.50
C ALA A 302 0.54 2.29 -0.85
N THR A 303 -0.66 2.14 -0.27
CA THR A 303 -1.48 3.30 0.06
C THR A 303 -1.08 3.99 1.35
N ASP A 304 -0.49 3.27 2.29
CA ASP A 304 -0.43 3.71 3.68
C ASP A 304 -1.82 4.15 4.17
N HIS A 305 -2.84 3.31 3.89
CA HIS A 305 -4.21 3.58 4.32
C HIS A 305 -4.28 3.65 5.84
N ALA A 306 -4.34 4.87 6.37
CA ALA A 306 -4.24 5.18 7.80
C ALA A 306 -5.48 5.94 8.29
N PRO A 307 -6.59 5.25 8.54
CA PRO A 307 -7.85 5.83 8.96
C PRO A 307 -7.78 6.41 10.37
N HIS A 308 -8.46 7.57 10.55
CA HIS A 308 -8.65 8.27 11.81
C HIS A 308 -10.09 8.74 11.95
N HIS A 309 -10.64 8.65 13.17
CA HIS A 309 -11.98 9.15 13.44
C HIS A 309 -12.06 10.65 13.20
N ALA A 310 -13.23 11.13 12.77
CA ALA A 310 -13.45 12.55 12.45
C ALA A 310 -13.10 13.49 13.62
N ASP A 311 -13.41 13.09 14.86
CA ASP A 311 -13.11 13.89 16.06
C ASP A 311 -11.60 14.04 16.30
N GLU A 312 -10.79 13.05 15.88
CA GLU A 312 -9.32 13.10 16.00
C GLU A 312 -8.70 14.05 14.98
N LYS A 313 -9.34 14.20 13.81
CA LYS A 313 -8.92 15.10 12.73
C LYS A 313 -9.50 16.52 12.88
N ASN A 314 -10.59 16.70 13.61
CA ASN A 314 -11.25 17.98 13.81
C ASN A 314 -10.65 18.72 15.03
N VAL A 315 -9.40 19.15 14.89
CA VAL A 315 -8.66 19.88 15.93
C VAL A 315 -8.34 21.31 15.47
N GLU A 316 -8.34 22.26 16.41
CA GLU A 316 -7.98 23.66 16.10
C GLU A 316 -6.48 23.82 15.80
N ASP A 317 -5.64 23.08 16.54
CA ASP A 317 -4.19 23.08 16.36
C ASP A 317 -3.74 21.87 15.53
N LEU A 318 -3.38 22.11 14.28
CA LEU A 318 -2.91 21.06 13.36
C LEU A 318 -1.65 20.34 13.84
N THR A 319 -0.87 20.95 14.74
CA THR A 319 0.32 20.29 15.29
C THR A 319 -0.06 19.07 16.14
N GLN A 320 -1.26 19.09 16.74
CA GLN A 320 -1.79 18.03 17.59
C GLN A 320 -2.59 16.96 16.82
N ALA A 321 -2.94 17.22 15.56
CA ALA A 321 -3.67 16.25 14.76
C ALA A 321 -2.84 14.97 14.56
N PRO A 322 -3.44 13.77 14.64
CA PRO A 322 -2.75 12.54 14.28
C PRO A 322 -2.44 12.53 12.77
N SER A 323 -1.28 11.97 12.41
CA SER A 323 -0.88 11.76 11.02
C SER A 323 -1.56 10.53 10.44
N GLY A 324 -1.91 10.58 9.16
CA GLY A 324 -2.54 9.51 8.40
C GLY A 324 -3.74 9.99 7.59
N MET A 325 -3.98 9.32 6.48
CA MET A 325 -5.13 9.56 5.58
C MET A 325 -5.61 8.25 4.97
N THR A 326 -6.89 8.19 4.58
CA THR A 326 -7.42 7.04 3.85
C THR A 326 -6.92 7.07 2.40
N GLY A 327 -6.48 5.92 1.87
CA GLY A 327 -5.84 5.82 0.55
C GLY A 327 -6.44 4.79 -0.40
N LEU A 328 -6.98 3.67 0.11
CA LEU A 328 -7.40 2.53 -0.70
C LEU A 328 -8.36 2.90 -1.84
N GLU A 329 -9.40 3.67 -1.57
CA GLU A 329 -10.43 4.00 -2.56
C GLU A 329 -10.02 5.07 -3.57
N THR A 330 -8.86 5.71 -3.41
CA THR A 330 -8.36 6.76 -4.32
C THR A 330 -7.09 6.38 -5.05
N SER A 331 -6.38 5.34 -4.61
CA SER A 331 -5.03 4.96 -5.09
C SER A 331 -4.96 4.74 -6.60
N LEU A 332 -5.81 3.87 -7.16
CA LEU A 332 -5.83 3.62 -8.60
C LEU A 332 -6.11 4.90 -9.39
N SER A 333 -7.09 5.70 -8.94
CA SER A 333 -7.46 6.95 -9.60
C SER A 333 -6.35 7.99 -9.54
N LEU A 334 -5.61 8.09 -8.45
CA LEU A 334 -4.42 8.96 -8.34
C LEU A 334 -3.31 8.50 -9.28
N GLY A 335 -3.05 7.20 -9.35
CA GLY A 335 -2.10 6.63 -10.30
C GLY A 335 -2.47 6.89 -11.76
N LEU A 336 -3.75 6.71 -12.12
CA LEU A 336 -4.24 6.99 -13.46
C LEU A 336 -4.14 8.49 -13.81
N THR A 337 -4.50 9.38 -12.88
CA THR A 337 -4.46 10.83 -13.09
C THR A 337 -3.04 11.35 -13.21
N HIS A 338 -2.20 11.09 -12.19
CA HIS A 338 -0.89 11.74 -12.06
C HIS A 338 0.27 10.97 -12.70
N LEU A 339 0.11 9.68 -12.98
CA LEU A 339 1.19 8.91 -13.60
C LEU A 339 0.88 8.51 -15.04
N VAL A 340 -0.36 8.11 -15.34
CA VAL A 340 -0.70 7.63 -16.69
C VAL A 340 -1.14 8.79 -17.59
N GLU A 341 -2.10 9.62 -17.17
CA GLU A 341 -2.60 10.75 -17.99
C GLU A 341 -1.51 11.79 -18.27
N GLU A 342 -0.63 12.04 -17.29
CA GLU A 342 0.52 12.93 -17.44
C GLU A 342 1.69 12.29 -18.20
N GLY A 343 1.60 11.00 -18.58
CA GLY A 343 2.58 10.31 -19.43
C GLY A 343 3.87 9.88 -18.73
N HIS A 344 3.87 9.80 -17.40
CA HIS A 344 5.01 9.33 -16.63
C HIS A 344 5.15 7.80 -16.69
N LEU A 345 4.03 7.07 -16.64
CA LEU A 345 3.97 5.60 -16.76
C LEU A 345 2.93 5.20 -17.82
N THR A 346 3.13 4.05 -18.42
CA THR A 346 2.04 3.36 -19.13
C THR A 346 1.08 2.72 -18.12
N LEU A 347 -0.15 2.40 -18.56
CA LEU A 347 -1.12 1.72 -17.71
C LEU A 347 -0.59 0.35 -17.21
N VAL A 348 0.13 -0.39 -18.06
CA VAL A 348 0.75 -1.67 -17.66
C VAL A 348 1.80 -1.47 -16.57
N GLN A 349 2.64 -0.45 -16.69
CA GLN A 349 3.65 -0.13 -15.67
C GLN A 349 3.02 0.31 -14.34
N LEU A 350 1.91 1.05 -14.36
CA LEU A 350 1.15 1.38 -13.15
C LEU A 350 0.62 0.09 -12.50
N LEU A 351 -0.07 -0.74 -13.27
CA LEU A 351 -0.64 -2.00 -12.77
C LEU A 351 0.44 -2.95 -12.23
N GLU A 352 1.60 -3.03 -12.88
CA GLU A 352 2.72 -3.85 -12.39
C GLU A 352 3.10 -3.50 -10.95
N LYS A 353 3.14 -2.19 -10.62
CA LYS A 353 3.50 -1.68 -9.29
C LYS A 353 2.39 -1.83 -8.24
N MET A 354 1.17 -2.06 -8.68
CA MET A 354 -0.01 -2.24 -7.82
C MET A 354 -0.54 -3.68 -7.81
N THR A 355 0.11 -4.62 -8.49
CA THR A 355 -0.33 -6.02 -8.59
C THR A 355 0.83 -6.98 -8.34
N ILE A 356 1.55 -7.37 -9.39
CA ILE A 356 2.55 -8.45 -9.32
C ILE A 356 3.81 -8.09 -8.53
N ASN A 357 4.26 -6.82 -8.52
CA ASN A 357 5.44 -6.44 -7.77
C ASN A 357 5.24 -6.55 -6.26
N PRO A 358 4.18 -5.94 -5.64
CA PRO A 358 3.90 -6.12 -4.22
C PRO A 358 3.60 -7.59 -3.87
N ALA A 359 2.89 -8.34 -4.73
CA ALA A 359 2.63 -9.76 -4.50
C ALA A 359 3.91 -10.59 -4.44
N LYS A 360 4.84 -10.43 -5.39
CA LYS A 360 6.14 -11.11 -5.39
C LYS A 360 7.00 -10.73 -4.20
N LEU A 361 6.97 -9.46 -3.81
CA LEU A 361 7.75 -8.94 -2.69
C LEU A 361 7.38 -9.66 -1.38
N TYR A 362 6.09 -9.84 -1.13
CA TYR A 362 5.59 -10.50 0.08
C TYR A 362 5.34 -12.01 -0.09
N GLY A 363 5.56 -12.57 -1.28
CA GLY A 363 5.40 -13.99 -1.56
C GLY A 363 3.92 -14.44 -1.61
N LEU A 364 3.02 -13.54 -2.04
CA LEU A 364 1.59 -13.80 -2.11
C LEU A 364 1.21 -14.46 -3.45
N ASP A 365 0.27 -15.40 -3.41
CA ASP A 365 -0.33 -15.98 -4.63
C ASP A 365 -1.42 -15.03 -5.17
N ALA A 366 -1.02 -13.89 -5.71
CA ALA A 366 -1.88 -12.81 -6.15
C ALA A 366 -1.23 -11.95 -7.25
N GLY A 367 -2.00 -11.04 -7.83
CA GLY A 367 -1.49 -9.99 -8.72
C GLY A 367 -1.17 -10.44 -10.13
N TYR A 368 -1.73 -11.56 -10.62
CA TYR A 368 -1.56 -12.09 -11.98
C TYR A 368 -2.82 -12.78 -12.48
N LEU A 369 -2.92 -12.95 -13.81
CA LEU A 369 -3.99 -13.68 -14.48
C LEU A 369 -3.42 -14.91 -15.21
N ALA A 370 -3.83 -16.10 -14.80
CA ALA A 370 -3.46 -17.35 -15.47
C ALA A 370 -4.55 -18.41 -15.30
N GLU A 371 -4.69 -19.31 -16.25
CA GLU A 371 -5.54 -20.49 -16.07
C GLU A 371 -5.02 -21.32 -14.88
N ASN A 372 -5.93 -21.76 -14.03
CA ASN A 372 -5.70 -22.35 -12.72
C ASN A 372 -5.11 -21.39 -11.65
N GLY A 373 -4.88 -20.13 -11.96
CA GLY A 373 -4.51 -19.08 -11.02
C GLY A 373 -5.71 -18.58 -10.19
N PRO A 374 -5.46 -17.64 -9.27
CA PRO A 374 -6.51 -17.04 -8.43
C PRO A 374 -7.54 -16.28 -9.28
N ALA A 375 -8.82 -16.42 -8.93
CA ALA A 375 -9.91 -15.69 -9.57
C ALA A 375 -10.12 -14.33 -8.90
N ASP A 376 -9.07 -13.51 -8.96
CA ASP A 376 -8.98 -12.19 -8.32
C ASP A 376 -8.74 -11.12 -9.41
N LEU A 377 -9.77 -10.29 -9.64
CA LEU A 377 -9.76 -9.32 -10.73
C LEU A 377 -10.30 -7.97 -10.27
N VAL A 378 -9.81 -6.92 -10.91
CA VAL A 378 -10.42 -5.59 -10.90
C VAL A 378 -10.90 -5.22 -12.30
N ILE A 379 -12.10 -4.67 -12.41
CA ILE A 379 -12.68 -4.16 -13.66
C ILE A 379 -12.95 -2.68 -13.47
N PHE A 380 -12.36 -1.84 -14.31
CA PHE A 380 -12.47 -0.39 -14.19
C PHE A 380 -12.54 0.31 -15.55
N ASP A 381 -13.17 1.49 -15.56
CA ASP A 381 -13.10 2.42 -16.71
C ASP A 381 -11.92 3.39 -16.50
N PRO A 382 -10.85 3.28 -17.29
CA PRO A 382 -9.67 4.14 -17.13
C PRO A 382 -9.93 5.59 -17.55
N ASN A 383 -10.98 5.87 -18.31
CA ASN A 383 -11.30 7.17 -18.90
C ASN A 383 -12.37 7.95 -18.12
N ALA A 384 -13.12 7.28 -17.27
CA ALA A 384 -14.15 7.92 -16.46
C ALA A 384 -13.57 9.04 -15.58
N ASN A 385 -14.30 10.15 -15.43
CA ASN A 385 -14.00 11.16 -14.42
C ASN A 385 -14.83 10.85 -13.18
N ARG A 386 -14.15 10.69 -12.05
CA ARG A 386 -14.76 10.43 -10.74
C ARG A 386 -14.56 11.64 -9.83
N LEU A 387 -15.67 12.21 -9.33
CA LEU A 387 -15.61 13.14 -8.21
C LEU A 387 -15.43 12.35 -6.91
N VAL A 388 -14.38 12.63 -6.17
CA VAL A 388 -14.17 12.02 -4.85
C VAL A 388 -15.10 12.66 -3.84
N THR A 389 -15.98 11.88 -3.28
CA THR A 389 -16.92 12.30 -2.21
C THR A 389 -16.44 11.78 -0.86
N ALA A 390 -17.06 12.24 0.22
CA ALA A 390 -16.80 11.73 1.56
C ALA A 390 -17.54 10.40 1.88
N ASP A 391 -18.25 9.83 0.90
CA ASP A 391 -18.95 8.57 1.01
C ASP A 391 -17.99 7.42 0.67
N PHE A 392 -17.16 7.06 1.65
CA PHE A 392 -16.21 5.96 1.57
C PHE A 392 -16.79 4.69 2.19
N ALA A 393 -16.36 3.53 1.69
CA ALA A 393 -16.64 2.23 2.31
C ALA A 393 -15.84 2.03 3.62
N SER A 394 -14.67 2.69 3.74
CA SER A 394 -13.94 2.83 5.01
C SER A 394 -14.81 3.47 6.08
N LYS A 395 -14.66 3.05 7.33
CA LYS A 395 -15.31 3.67 8.49
C LYS A 395 -14.91 5.14 8.66
N SER A 396 -13.72 5.52 8.22
CA SER A 396 -13.16 6.86 8.30
C SER A 396 -13.13 7.55 6.94
N ALA A 397 -13.32 8.87 6.95
CA ALA A 397 -13.34 9.70 5.74
C ALA A 397 -12.23 10.78 5.74
N ASN A 398 -11.13 10.54 6.44
CA ASN A 398 -10.00 11.47 6.55
C ASN A 398 -9.14 11.46 5.27
N SER A 399 -9.75 11.81 4.15
CA SER A 399 -9.08 11.94 2.85
C SER A 399 -8.94 13.40 2.44
N PRO A 400 -7.73 13.86 2.04
CA PRO A 400 -7.56 15.22 1.52
C PRO A 400 -8.11 15.37 0.10
N PHE A 401 -8.42 14.27 -0.58
CA PHE A 401 -8.85 14.27 -1.98
C PHE A 401 -10.35 14.51 -2.15
N VAL A 402 -11.14 14.61 -1.07
CA VAL A 402 -12.57 14.93 -1.15
C VAL A 402 -12.78 16.26 -1.88
N GLY A 403 -13.58 16.22 -2.95
CA GLY A 403 -13.82 17.34 -3.87
C GLY A 403 -12.96 17.34 -5.12
N ASP A 404 -11.95 16.48 -5.22
CA ASP A 404 -11.11 16.35 -6.41
C ASP A 404 -11.82 15.53 -7.50
N SER A 405 -11.56 15.86 -8.77
CA SER A 405 -11.98 15.06 -9.93
C SER A 405 -10.77 14.26 -10.42
N LEU A 406 -10.83 12.95 -10.32
CA LEU A 406 -9.77 12.03 -10.69
C LEU A 406 -10.18 11.16 -11.87
N LYS A 407 -9.21 10.65 -12.63
CA LYS A 407 -9.41 9.65 -13.69
C LYS A 407 -9.59 8.26 -13.10
N GLY A 408 -10.39 7.46 -13.79
CA GLY A 408 -10.59 6.06 -13.49
C GLY A 408 -11.67 5.82 -12.44
N GLN A 409 -12.48 4.80 -12.71
CA GLN A 409 -13.52 4.35 -11.81
C GLN A 409 -13.54 2.83 -11.74
N VAL A 410 -13.35 2.28 -10.55
CA VAL A 410 -13.56 0.85 -10.29
C VAL A 410 -15.06 0.56 -10.41
N LEU A 411 -15.41 -0.46 -11.21
CA LEU A 411 -16.78 -0.89 -11.41
C LEU A 411 -17.07 -2.24 -10.76
N TYR A 412 -16.09 -3.16 -10.81
CA TYR A 412 -16.18 -4.45 -10.14
C TYR A 412 -14.84 -4.82 -9.53
N THR A 413 -14.91 -5.41 -8.36
CA THR A 413 -13.80 -6.15 -7.75
C THR A 413 -14.28 -7.57 -7.51
N ILE A 414 -13.54 -8.53 -7.99
CA ILE A 414 -13.83 -9.95 -7.88
C ILE A 414 -12.69 -10.58 -7.08
N ALA A 415 -13.03 -11.20 -5.96
CA ALA A 415 -12.08 -11.94 -5.14
C ALA A 415 -12.61 -13.35 -4.90
N ASN A 416 -11.72 -14.34 -4.98
CA ASN A 416 -12.12 -15.76 -4.91
C ASN A 416 -13.25 -16.13 -5.91
N GLY A 417 -13.32 -15.46 -7.07
CA GLY A 417 -14.33 -15.66 -8.08
C GLY A 417 -15.73 -15.17 -7.69
N GLN A 418 -15.85 -14.33 -6.67
CA GLN A 418 -17.08 -13.70 -6.23
C GLN A 418 -16.99 -12.19 -6.39
N ILE A 419 -18.08 -11.55 -6.82
CA ILE A 419 -18.19 -10.10 -6.88
C ILE A 419 -18.25 -9.59 -5.44
N VAL A 420 -17.17 -8.91 -4.99
CA VAL A 420 -17.05 -8.34 -3.65
C VAL A 420 -17.33 -6.82 -3.64
N PHE A 421 -17.25 -6.21 -4.81
CA PHE A 421 -17.71 -4.84 -5.08
C PHE A 421 -18.26 -4.79 -6.51
N GLY A 422 -19.40 -4.17 -6.72
CA GLY A 422 -20.02 -4.05 -8.05
C GLY A 422 -20.98 -2.86 -8.13
N LYS A 423 -21.02 -2.21 -9.31
CA LYS A 423 -21.91 -1.09 -9.62
C LYS A 423 -22.76 -1.40 -10.84
#